data_28453575e43e41df05001bcc29e7dc64
#
_entry.id   28453575e43e41df05001bcc29e7dc64
#
_cell.length_a   1.000
_cell.length_b   1.000
_cell.length_c   1.000
_cell.angle_alpha   90.00
_cell.angle_beta   90.00
_cell.angle_gamma   90.00
#
_symmetry.space_group_name_H-M   'P 1'
#
loop_
_entity.id
_entity.type
_entity.pdbx_description
1 polymer ?
#
loop_
_entity_poly.entity_id
_entity_poly.type
_entity_poly.pdbx_seq_one_letter_code
_entity_poly.pdbx_strand_id
1 'polypeptide(L)'
;AIHTVLTDNGIQFTNHAHHKYAFHHIFDRVCDENGIEHRLTKINHPWMNGQVERMNRTIKEATVKRFHYDDHDQLRRHLQDFIDAYNFGRRLKTLKGLTPYEFICKRWTSEPDRFILNPIHQMPGLNT
;
A
#
# COMPACT_ATOMS: atom_id res chain seq x y z
N ALA A 1 -12.12 2.46 4.28
CA ALA A 1 -12.54 2.00 2.95
C ALA A 1 -11.61 2.51 1.86
N ILE A 2 -11.32 1.69 0.88
CA ILE A 2 -10.53 2.06 -0.28
C ILE A 2 -11.47 2.57 -1.36
N HIS A 3 -11.25 3.80 -1.82
CA HIS A 3 -12.07 4.41 -2.88
C HIS A 3 -11.42 4.31 -4.26
N THR A 4 -10.11 4.48 -4.31
CA THR A 4 -9.37 4.56 -5.58
C THR A 4 -8.03 3.86 -5.43
N VAL A 5 -7.63 3.11 -6.46
CA VAL A 5 -6.28 2.53 -6.58
C VAL A 5 -5.65 3.06 -7.85
N LEU A 6 -4.43 3.57 -7.74
CA LEU A 6 -3.63 4.06 -8.85
C LEU A 6 -2.53 3.04 -9.16
N THR A 7 -2.47 2.56 -10.38
CA THR A 7 -1.43 1.62 -10.82
C THR A 7 -0.72 2.16 -12.07
N ASP A 8 0.41 1.56 -12.41
CA ASP A 8 1.04 1.79 -13.70
C ASP A 8 0.30 1.02 -14.81
N ASN A 9 0.83 1.07 -16.04
CA ASN A 9 0.22 0.44 -17.20
C ASN A 9 0.76 -0.97 -17.45
N GLY A 10 1.31 -1.63 -16.44
CA GLY A 10 1.78 -3.01 -16.55
C GLY A 10 0.65 -3.99 -16.88
N ILE A 11 0.98 -5.07 -17.54
CA ILE A 11 -0.01 -6.08 -17.96
C ILE A 11 -0.70 -6.76 -16.78
N GLN A 12 -0.10 -6.72 -15.58
CA GLN A 12 -0.71 -7.26 -14.37
C GLN A 12 -1.89 -6.41 -13.88
N PHE A 13 -2.04 -5.18 -14.35
CA PHE A 13 -3.11 -4.25 -13.94
C PHE A 13 -4.06 -3.88 -15.06
N THR A 14 -3.62 -3.98 -16.31
CA THR A 14 -4.42 -3.57 -17.47
C THR A 14 -4.02 -4.36 -18.72
N ASN A 15 -4.89 -4.38 -19.69
CA ASN A 15 -4.61 -5.01 -20.98
C ASN A 15 -3.76 -4.09 -21.87
N HIS A 16 -2.89 -4.68 -22.70
CA HIS A 16 -2.23 -3.92 -23.74
C HIS A 16 -3.27 -3.32 -24.72
N ALA A 17 -2.89 -2.25 -25.41
CA ALA A 17 -3.79 -1.54 -26.32
C ALA A 17 -4.45 -2.44 -27.37
N HIS A 18 -3.74 -3.46 -27.86
CA HIS A 18 -4.26 -4.40 -28.84
C HIS A 18 -5.20 -5.46 -28.27
N HIS A 19 -5.26 -5.58 -26.93
CA HIS A 19 -6.16 -6.51 -26.24
C HIS A 19 -7.30 -5.80 -25.51
N LYS A 20 -7.37 -4.48 -25.53
CA LYS A 20 -8.31 -3.73 -24.69
C LYS A 20 -9.79 -4.02 -24.96
N TYR A 21 -10.13 -4.53 -26.15
CA TYR A 21 -11.49 -4.87 -26.53
C TYR A 21 -11.84 -6.35 -26.32
N ALA A 22 -10.86 -7.19 -26.01
CA ALA A 22 -11.08 -8.62 -25.90
C ALA A 22 -11.77 -9.02 -24.60
N PHE A 23 -11.26 -8.54 -23.46
CA PHE A 23 -11.78 -8.88 -22.14
C PHE A 23 -11.53 -7.72 -21.16
N HIS A 24 -12.44 -7.59 -20.21
CA HIS A 24 -12.22 -6.72 -19.06
C HIS A 24 -11.08 -7.32 -18.20
N HIS A 25 -10.07 -6.52 -17.87
CA HIS A 25 -8.94 -7.03 -17.09
C HIS A 25 -9.42 -7.47 -15.70
N ILE A 26 -8.86 -8.58 -15.20
CA ILE A 26 -9.27 -9.14 -13.91
C ILE A 26 -9.08 -8.15 -12.76
N PHE A 27 -8.04 -7.32 -12.80
CA PHE A 27 -7.81 -6.30 -11.78
C PHE A 27 -8.94 -5.26 -11.76
N ASP A 28 -9.38 -4.79 -12.92
CA ASP A 28 -10.51 -3.88 -13.04
C ASP A 28 -11.79 -4.51 -12.53
N ARG A 29 -12.01 -5.78 -12.85
CA ARG A 29 -13.19 -6.51 -12.38
C ARG A 29 -13.22 -6.58 -10.86
N VAL A 30 -12.11 -6.93 -10.23
CA VAL A 30 -12.03 -7.02 -8.77
C VAL A 30 -12.25 -5.66 -8.13
N CYS A 31 -11.71 -4.59 -8.71
CA CYS A 31 -11.96 -3.23 -8.22
C CYS A 31 -13.45 -2.88 -8.33
N ASP A 32 -14.07 -3.14 -9.46
CA ASP A 32 -15.50 -2.86 -9.67
C ASP A 32 -16.39 -3.62 -8.68
N GLU A 33 -16.09 -4.90 -8.47
CA GLU A 33 -16.85 -5.75 -7.51
C GLU A 33 -16.77 -5.24 -6.08
N ASN A 34 -15.69 -4.53 -5.73
CA ASN A 34 -15.47 -3.99 -4.40
C ASN A 34 -15.77 -2.49 -4.29
N GLY A 35 -16.31 -1.89 -5.35
CA GLY A 35 -16.63 -0.46 -5.36
C GLY A 35 -15.40 0.44 -5.34
N ILE A 36 -14.28 -0.04 -5.89
CA ILE A 36 -13.00 0.69 -5.93
C ILE A 36 -12.77 1.21 -7.35
N GLU A 37 -12.47 2.50 -7.47
CA GLU A 37 -12.08 3.08 -8.75
C GLU A 37 -10.63 2.71 -9.06
N HIS A 38 -10.39 2.14 -10.24
CA HIS A 38 -9.04 1.87 -10.72
C HIS A 38 -8.62 2.96 -11.71
N ARG A 39 -7.55 3.67 -11.39
CA ARG A 39 -6.95 4.68 -12.26
C ARG A 39 -5.56 4.24 -12.68
N LEU A 40 -5.24 4.53 -13.95
CA LEU A 40 -3.90 4.27 -14.49
C LEU A 40 -3.09 5.56 -14.48
N THR A 41 -1.78 5.44 -14.23
CA THR A 41 -0.87 6.56 -14.42
C THR A 41 -0.79 6.89 -15.90
N LYS A 42 -0.56 8.16 -16.21
CA LYS A 42 -0.36 8.58 -17.61
C LYS A 42 0.94 7.98 -18.13
N ILE A 43 0.92 7.54 -19.37
CA ILE A 43 2.11 7.05 -20.07
C ILE A 43 3.16 8.17 -20.08
N ASN A 44 4.43 7.82 -19.82
CA ASN A 44 5.56 8.76 -19.75
C ASN A 44 5.46 9.82 -18.63
N HIS A 45 4.74 9.50 -17.55
CA HIS A 45 4.66 10.33 -16.36
C HIS A 45 5.13 9.54 -15.12
N PRO A 46 6.40 9.14 -15.03
CA PRO A 46 6.89 8.29 -13.93
C PRO A 46 6.77 8.92 -12.55
N TRP A 47 6.75 10.24 -12.46
CA TRP A 47 6.59 10.93 -11.17
C TRP A 47 5.25 10.66 -10.48
N MET A 48 4.24 10.18 -11.21
CA MET A 48 2.94 9.83 -10.62
C MET A 48 3.03 8.65 -9.64
N ASN A 49 4.05 7.80 -9.77
CA ASN A 49 4.32 6.68 -8.88
C ASN A 49 5.47 6.96 -7.89
N GLY A 50 5.90 8.21 -7.77
CA GLY A 50 7.09 8.57 -6.99
C GLY A 50 7.01 8.17 -5.52
N GLN A 51 5.84 8.24 -4.90
CA GLN A 51 5.66 7.83 -3.50
C GLN A 51 5.81 6.32 -3.32
N VAL A 52 5.23 5.54 -4.24
CA VAL A 52 5.35 4.08 -4.23
C VAL A 52 6.80 3.67 -4.44
N GLU A 53 7.49 4.28 -5.41
CA GLU A 53 8.89 4.00 -5.69
C GLU A 53 9.79 4.31 -4.48
N ARG A 54 9.55 5.44 -3.79
CA ARG A 54 10.29 5.78 -2.57
C ARG A 54 10.04 4.78 -1.46
N MET A 55 8.80 4.33 -1.27
CA MET A 55 8.49 3.33 -0.26
C MET A 55 9.14 1.99 -0.59
N ASN A 56 9.10 1.56 -1.84
CA ASN A 56 9.77 0.34 -2.29
C ASN A 56 11.28 0.42 -2.05
N ARG A 57 11.90 1.55 -2.32
CA ARG A 57 13.32 1.77 -2.04
C ARG A 57 13.60 1.68 -0.54
N THR A 58 12.79 2.33 0.28
CA THR A 58 12.93 2.30 1.74
C THR A 58 12.87 0.86 2.26
N ILE A 59 11.91 0.07 1.78
CA ILE A 59 11.77 -1.33 2.18
C ILE A 59 12.99 -2.14 1.73
N LYS A 60 13.40 -2.01 0.48
CA LYS A 60 14.54 -2.77 -0.07
C LYS A 60 15.85 -2.44 0.64
N GLU A 61 16.11 -1.17 0.92
CA GLU A 61 17.32 -0.73 1.61
C GLU A 61 17.38 -1.23 3.06
N ALA A 62 16.24 -1.38 3.70
CA ALA A 62 16.16 -1.89 5.07
C ALA A 62 16.19 -3.42 5.14
N THR A 63 15.95 -4.12 4.06
CA THR A 63 15.79 -5.57 4.04
C THR A 63 16.74 -6.25 3.07
N VAL A 64 16.32 -6.52 1.85
CA VAL A 64 17.03 -7.39 0.89
C VAL A 64 18.38 -6.85 0.43
N LYS A 65 18.61 -5.55 0.47
CA LYS A 65 19.91 -4.96 0.13
C LYS A 65 20.90 -4.99 1.29
N ARG A 66 20.42 -5.18 2.50
CA ARG A 66 21.23 -5.08 3.72
C ARG A 66 21.50 -6.42 4.38
N PHE A 67 20.60 -7.37 4.25
CA PHE A 67 20.64 -8.65 4.93
C PHE A 67 20.51 -9.80 3.94
N HIS A 68 21.15 -10.92 4.29
CA HIS A 68 20.96 -12.18 3.60
C HIS A 68 19.92 -13.00 4.34
N TYR A 69 19.03 -13.67 3.59
CA TYR A 69 17.98 -14.52 4.16
C TYR A 69 18.16 -15.95 3.69
N ASP A 70 18.07 -16.89 4.61
CA ASP A 70 18.25 -18.30 4.31
C ASP A 70 17.01 -18.92 3.65
N ASP A 71 15.82 -18.41 3.97
CA ASP A 71 14.57 -18.88 3.38
C ASP A 71 13.54 -17.75 3.28
N HIS A 72 12.41 -18.04 2.63
CA HIS A 72 11.34 -17.07 2.44
C HIS A 72 10.63 -16.69 3.75
N ASP A 73 10.54 -17.61 4.71
CA ASP A 73 9.89 -17.33 5.99
C ASP A 73 10.69 -16.33 6.81
N GLN A 74 12.02 -16.43 6.78
CA GLN A 74 12.88 -15.46 7.44
C GLN A 74 12.72 -14.06 6.84
N LEU A 75 12.69 -13.96 5.52
CA LEU A 75 12.44 -12.70 4.83
C LEU A 75 11.06 -12.13 5.18
N ARG A 76 10.04 -12.98 5.18
CA ARG A 76 8.66 -12.57 5.48
C ARG A 76 8.53 -12.01 6.88
N ARG A 77 9.14 -12.67 7.88
CA ARG A 77 9.14 -12.19 9.26
C ARG A 77 9.84 -10.86 9.40
N HIS A 78 10.99 -10.69 8.76
CA HIS A 78 11.72 -9.42 8.81
C HIS A 78 10.95 -8.30 8.14
N LEU A 79 10.30 -8.57 7.00
CA LEU A 79 9.44 -7.59 6.33
C LEU A 79 8.27 -7.18 7.24
N GLN A 80 7.64 -8.13 7.92
CA GLN A 80 6.56 -7.84 8.84
C GLN A 80 7.04 -6.97 10.00
N ASP A 81 8.17 -7.29 10.58
CA ASP A 81 8.77 -6.50 11.67
C ASP A 81 9.11 -5.09 11.20
N PHE A 82 9.66 -4.94 10.00
CA PHE A 82 9.97 -3.63 9.45
C PHE A 82 8.70 -2.81 9.22
N ILE A 83 7.67 -3.40 8.65
CA ILE A 83 6.39 -2.72 8.38
C ILE A 83 5.73 -2.29 9.70
N ASP A 84 5.74 -3.16 10.71
CA ASP A 84 5.19 -2.81 12.03
C ASP A 84 5.97 -1.65 12.66
N ALA A 85 7.30 -1.69 12.63
CA ALA A 85 8.12 -0.60 13.14
C ALA A 85 7.87 0.71 12.39
N TYR A 86 7.67 0.63 11.07
CA TYR A 86 7.35 1.80 10.26
C TYR A 86 5.98 2.38 10.64
N ASN A 87 4.96 1.55 10.70
CA ASN A 87 3.59 2.00 10.91
C ASN A 87 3.33 2.49 12.33
N PHE A 88 3.95 1.87 13.33
CA PHE A 88 3.67 2.16 14.74
C PHE A 88 4.76 2.98 15.43
N GLY A 89 5.95 3.07 14.85
CA GLY A 89 7.09 3.73 15.49
C GLY A 89 7.72 4.88 14.73
N ARG A 90 7.63 4.90 13.40
CA ARG A 90 8.33 5.90 12.59
C ARG A 90 7.51 7.17 12.42
N ARG A 91 8.00 8.26 13.01
CA ARG A 91 7.37 9.58 12.88
C ARG A 91 7.78 10.24 11.56
N LEU A 92 6.81 10.76 10.82
CA LEU A 92 7.03 11.31 9.49
C LEU A 92 6.72 12.81 9.45
N LYS A 93 7.61 13.60 8.84
CA LYS A 93 7.40 15.04 8.67
C LYS A 93 6.15 15.33 7.82
N THR A 94 5.91 14.53 6.80
CA THR A 94 4.73 14.66 5.93
C THR A 94 3.42 14.44 6.67
N LEU A 95 3.46 13.74 7.80
CA LEU A 95 2.32 13.51 8.68
C LEU A 95 2.39 14.37 9.95
N LYS A 96 3.12 15.48 9.89
CA LYS A 96 3.28 16.44 11.00
C LYS A 96 3.85 15.80 12.27
N GLY A 97 4.78 14.87 12.12
CA GLY A 97 5.44 14.18 13.23
C GLY A 97 4.66 13.00 13.79
N LEU A 98 3.57 12.59 13.15
CA LEU A 98 2.81 11.41 13.56
C LEU A 98 3.36 10.17 12.88
N THR A 99 3.19 9.00 13.49
CA THR A 99 3.39 7.73 12.82
C THR A 99 2.24 7.47 11.84
N PRO A 100 2.41 6.60 10.83
CA PRO A 100 1.29 6.22 9.97
C PRO A 100 0.07 5.73 10.75
N TYR A 101 0.29 4.90 11.78
CA TYR A 101 -0.80 4.41 12.63
C TYR A 101 -1.52 5.56 13.38
N GLU A 102 -0.76 6.46 13.99
CA GLU A 102 -1.33 7.61 14.70
C GLU A 102 -2.14 8.50 13.76
N PHE A 103 -1.66 8.70 12.53
CA PHE A 103 -2.38 9.49 11.53
C PHE A 103 -3.72 8.83 11.17
N ILE A 104 -3.74 7.52 10.98
CA ILE A 104 -4.95 6.76 10.67
C ILE A 104 -5.94 6.85 11.84
N CYS A 105 -5.48 6.70 13.07
CA CYS A 105 -6.34 6.83 14.25
C CYS A 105 -6.95 8.23 14.36
N LYS A 106 -6.17 9.26 14.07
CA LYS A 106 -6.65 10.63 14.06
C LYS A 106 -7.74 10.84 13.01
N ARG A 107 -7.54 10.28 11.81
CA ARG A 107 -8.56 10.32 10.74
C ARG A 107 -9.81 9.54 11.12
N TRP A 108 -9.67 8.40 11.76
CA TRP A 108 -10.82 7.64 12.24
C TRP A 108 -11.65 8.43 13.24
N THR A 109 -10.99 9.15 14.15
CA THR A 109 -11.70 9.99 15.13
C THR A 109 -12.52 11.08 14.48
N SER A 110 -11.99 11.71 13.41
CA SER A 110 -12.68 12.81 12.72
C SER A 110 -13.64 12.33 11.63
N GLU A 111 -13.40 11.19 11.01
CA GLU A 111 -14.16 10.70 9.87
C GLU A 111 -14.37 9.16 9.97
N PRO A 112 -15.08 8.69 11.02
CA PRO A 112 -15.21 7.24 11.27
C PRO A 112 -15.92 6.49 10.14
N ASP A 113 -16.81 7.16 9.40
CA ASP A 113 -17.59 6.54 8.33
C ASP A 113 -16.73 6.10 7.13
N ARG A 114 -15.49 6.60 7.03
CA ARG A 114 -14.56 6.22 5.98
C ARG A 114 -13.86 4.90 6.25
N PHE A 115 -14.03 4.32 7.43
CA PHE A 115 -13.34 3.10 7.86
C PHE A 115 -14.29 1.94 8.02
N ILE A 116 -13.87 0.76 7.55
CA ILE A 116 -14.60 -0.48 7.75
C ILE A 116 -14.28 -1.06 9.13
N LEU A 117 -13.03 -0.92 9.59
CA LEU A 117 -12.55 -1.43 10.86
C LEU A 117 -12.08 -0.29 11.76
N ASN A 118 -12.24 -0.46 13.07
CA ASN A 118 -11.67 0.46 14.04
C ASN A 118 -10.14 0.27 14.09
N PRO A 119 -9.34 1.28 13.70
CA PRO A 119 -7.88 1.13 13.65
C PRO A 119 -7.23 0.91 15.01
N ILE A 120 -7.86 1.27 16.10
CA ILE A 120 -7.34 1.03 17.46
C ILE A 120 -7.17 -0.48 17.70
N HIS A 121 -8.05 -1.30 17.14
CA HIS A 121 -7.98 -2.75 17.28
C HIS A 121 -6.90 -3.40 16.42
N GLN A 122 -6.20 -2.63 15.60
CA GLN A 122 -5.14 -3.14 14.72
C GLN A 122 -3.75 -2.99 15.33
N MET A 123 -3.63 -2.39 16.50
CA MET A 123 -2.33 -2.21 17.17
C MET A 123 -1.79 -3.55 17.65
N PRO A 124 -0.51 -3.90 17.36
CA PRO A 124 0.08 -5.14 17.82
C PRO A 124 0.02 -5.27 19.33
N GLY A 125 -0.37 -6.45 19.82
CA GLY A 125 -0.45 -6.75 21.25
C GLY A 125 -1.75 -6.40 21.94
N LEU A 126 -2.65 -5.65 21.29
CA LEU A 126 -3.94 -5.29 21.88
C LEU A 126 -5.04 -6.32 21.62
N ASN A 127 -4.88 -7.18 20.62
CA ASN A 127 -5.88 -8.16 20.19
C ASN A 127 -5.50 -9.59 20.59
N THR A 128 -4.92 -9.76 21.73
CA THR A 128 -4.56 -11.09 22.23
C THR A 128 -5.61 -11.64 23.18
#